data_24fa10b835f82d3e6b2c8d2728bd9fa7
#
_entry.id   24fa10b835f82d3e6b2c8d2728bd9fa7
#
_cell.length_a   1.000
_cell.length_b   1.000
_cell.length_c   1.000
_cell.angle_alpha   90.00
_cell.angle_beta   90.00
_cell.angle_gamma   90.00
#
_symmetry.space_group_name_H-M   'P 1'
#
loop_
_entity.id
_entity.type
_entity.pdbx_description
1 polymer ?
#
loop_
_entity_poly.entity_id
_entity_poly.type
_entity_poly.pdbx_seq_one_letter_code
_entity_poly.pdbx_strand_id
1 'polypeptide(L)'
;MKTLRAENLTSTYGEKTLFKDVSFIINEQDRIGLIGTNGSGKTSLLNVIGGAVSPEAGEIIKPSDYSIGFLKQQPDLDEEKTIMDAVFAGGQPVFQTIRQYEKALLDYSAHPEDSRLSDRFIKMQAAMDQEDAWEADSRVKTILT
;
A
#
# COMPACT_ATOMS: atom_id res chain seq x y z
N MET A 1 9.32 11.99 13.32
CA MET A 1 10.18 11.32 12.34
C MET A 1 9.96 9.83 12.43
N LYS A 2 9.43 9.21 11.39
CA LYS A 2 9.11 7.78 11.39
C LYS A 2 10.30 6.99 10.86
N THR A 3 10.76 6.02 11.63
CA THR A 3 11.94 5.21 11.32
C THR A 3 11.55 3.73 11.33
N LEU A 4 12.03 2.97 10.36
CA LEU A 4 12.03 1.51 10.40
C LEU A 4 13.44 1.03 10.74
N ARG A 5 13.56 0.16 11.75
CA ARG A 5 14.81 -0.45 12.14
C ARG A 5 14.74 -1.96 11.97
N ALA A 6 15.71 -2.51 11.30
CA ALA A 6 15.92 -3.95 11.24
C ALA A 6 17.11 -4.31 12.11
N GLU A 7 16.96 -5.30 12.99
CA GLU A 7 17.99 -5.75 13.91
C GLU A 7 18.23 -7.25 13.76
N ASN A 8 19.48 -7.59 13.44
CA ASN A 8 19.99 -8.97 13.38
C ASN A 8 19.14 -9.92 12.55
N LEU A 9 18.61 -9.46 11.42
CA LEU A 9 17.77 -10.27 10.53
C LEU A 9 18.55 -11.43 9.95
N THR A 10 18.01 -12.62 10.07
CA THR A 10 18.54 -13.85 9.47
C THR A 10 17.42 -14.59 8.75
N SER A 11 17.69 -15.07 7.55
CA SER A 11 16.78 -15.89 6.77
C SER A 11 17.54 -16.95 6.00
N THR A 12 16.97 -18.16 5.94
CA THR A 12 17.47 -19.30 5.18
C THR A 12 16.43 -19.83 4.22
N TYR A 13 16.88 -20.54 3.22
CA TYR A 13 16.03 -21.29 2.31
C TYR A 13 16.59 -22.72 2.19
N GLY A 14 15.96 -23.67 2.86
CA GLY A 14 16.51 -24.99 3.04
C GLY A 14 17.84 -24.93 3.81
N GLU A 15 18.90 -25.49 3.26
CA GLU A 15 20.24 -25.44 3.84
C GLU A 15 21.03 -24.17 3.49
N LYS A 16 20.48 -23.32 2.60
CA LYS A 16 21.16 -22.13 2.12
C LYS A 16 20.79 -20.91 2.98
N THR A 17 21.79 -20.30 3.59
CA THR A 17 21.64 -19.00 4.26
C THR A 17 21.52 -17.92 3.18
N LEU A 18 20.40 -17.18 3.17
CA LEU A 18 20.16 -16.07 2.25
C LEU A 18 20.81 -14.79 2.75
N PHE A 19 20.62 -14.48 4.04
CA PHE A 19 21.30 -13.40 4.74
C PHE A 19 21.35 -13.71 6.24
N LYS A 20 22.34 -13.15 6.92
CA LYS A 20 22.60 -13.37 8.35
C LYS A 20 23.04 -12.10 9.04
N ASP A 21 22.50 -11.87 10.23
CA ASP A 21 22.83 -10.73 11.10
C ASP A 21 22.77 -9.36 10.40
N VAL A 22 21.78 -9.17 9.54
CA VAL A 22 21.60 -7.93 8.80
C VAL A 22 20.88 -6.91 9.67
N SER A 23 21.52 -5.76 9.88
CA SER A 23 20.95 -4.64 10.65
C SER A 23 21.07 -3.35 9.88
N PHE A 24 19.97 -2.58 9.83
CA PHE A 24 19.95 -1.26 9.16
C PHE A 24 18.79 -0.41 9.69
N ILE A 25 18.84 0.88 9.36
CA ILE A 25 17.81 1.85 9.69
C ILE A 25 17.39 2.55 8.41
N ILE A 26 16.07 2.72 8.24
CA ILE A 26 15.48 3.51 7.16
C ILE A 26 14.79 4.71 7.80
N ASN A 27 15.21 5.91 7.44
CA ASN A 27 14.63 7.16 7.90
C ASN A 27 13.66 7.72 6.86
N GLU A 28 12.87 8.72 7.26
CA GLU A 28 12.07 9.49 6.31
C GLU A 28 12.96 10.10 5.22
N GLN A 29 12.49 10.05 3.98
CA GLN A 29 13.17 10.55 2.78
C GLN A 29 14.40 9.74 2.32
N ASP A 30 14.79 8.69 3.03
CA ASP A 30 15.85 7.81 2.55
C ASP A 30 15.48 7.14 1.23
N ARG A 31 16.47 7.02 0.35
CA ARG A 31 16.38 6.27 -0.90
C ARG A 31 17.50 5.26 -0.93
N ILE A 32 17.17 3.99 -0.76
CA ILE A 32 18.14 2.92 -0.56
C ILE A 32 18.06 1.95 -1.74
N GLY A 33 19.22 1.69 -2.37
CA GLY A 33 19.38 0.66 -3.39
C GLY A 33 19.91 -0.63 -2.77
N LEU A 34 19.28 -1.75 -3.10
CA LEU A 34 19.73 -3.09 -2.72
C LEU A 34 20.36 -3.77 -3.92
N ILE A 35 21.66 -4.04 -3.85
CA ILE A 35 22.44 -4.58 -4.96
C ILE A 35 22.93 -5.99 -4.61
N GLY A 36 22.90 -6.88 -5.58
CA GLY A 36 23.40 -8.24 -5.45
C GLY A 36 23.09 -9.07 -6.70
N THR A 37 23.74 -10.19 -6.84
CA THR A 37 23.47 -11.14 -7.92
C THR A 37 22.10 -11.82 -7.74
N ASN A 38 21.55 -12.39 -8.80
CA ASN A 38 20.33 -13.17 -8.72
C ASN A 38 20.51 -14.36 -7.76
N GLY A 39 19.52 -14.57 -6.87
CA GLY A 39 19.58 -15.59 -5.85
C GLY A 39 20.40 -15.23 -4.61
N SER A 40 20.80 -13.96 -4.44
CA SER A 40 21.52 -13.46 -3.26
C SER A 40 20.64 -13.13 -2.06
N GLY A 41 19.32 -13.31 -2.19
CA GLY A 41 18.36 -13.05 -1.11
C GLY A 41 17.74 -11.65 -1.09
N LYS A 42 17.91 -10.83 -2.14
CA LYS A 42 17.31 -9.47 -2.22
C LYS A 42 15.79 -9.49 -2.08
N THR A 43 15.11 -10.33 -2.84
CA THR A 43 13.65 -10.48 -2.77
C THR A 43 13.20 -11.01 -1.41
N SER A 44 13.93 -11.94 -0.83
CA SER A 44 13.66 -12.47 0.51
C SER A 44 13.77 -11.39 1.58
N LEU A 45 14.79 -10.53 1.50
CA LEU A 45 14.94 -9.41 2.42
C LEU A 45 13.78 -8.41 2.29
N LEU A 46 13.39 -8.07 1.07
CA LEU A 46 12.25 -7.19 0.81
C LEU A 46 10.93 -7.78 1.34
N ASN A 47 10.72 -9.07 1.20
CA ASN A 47 9.54 -9.76 1.74
C ASN A 47 9.51 -9.73 3.27
N VAL A 48 10.65 -9.84 3.92
CA VAL A 48 10.76 -9.70 5.38
C VAL A 48 10.45 -8.26 5.81
N ILE A 49 11.03 -7.27 5.15
CA ILE A 49 10.76 -5.85 5.42
C ILE A 49 9.28 -5.52 5.22
N GLY A 50 8.68 -6.01 4.16
CA GLY A 50 7.27 -5.82 3.83
C GLY A 50 6.30 -6.58 4.75
N GLY A 51 6.80 -7.49 5.58
CA GLY A 51 5.98 -8.28 6.51
C GLY A 51 5.28 -9.47 5.86
N ALA A 52 5.62 -9.82 4.62
CA ALA A 52 5.06 -10.99 3.93
C ALA A 52 5.62 -12.31 4.48
N VAL A 53 6.83 -12.28 5.01
CA VAL A 53 7.53 -13.43 5.59
C VAL A 53 8.17 -13.00 6.90
N SER A 54 8.08 -13.86 7.92
CA SER A 54 8.80 -13.63 9.19
C SER A 54 10.25 -14.07 9.06
N PRO A 55 11.22 -13.31 9.60
CA PRO A 55 12.61 -13.74 9.64
C PRO A 55 12.77 -14.93 10.62
N GLU A 56 13.79 -15.76 10.41
CA GLU A 56 14.14 -16.82 11.36
C GLU A 56 14.69 -16.27 12.67
N ALA A 57 15.45 -15.19 12.58
CA ALA A 57 15.98 -14.48 13.73
C ALA A 57 16.00 -12.98 13.43
N GLY A 58 16.04 -12.20 14.50
CA GLY A 58 15.99 -10.75 14.43
C GLY A 58 14.57 -10.20 14.38
N GLU A 59 14.46 -8.90 14.34
CA GLU A 59 13.17 -8.22 14.36
C GLU A 59 13.17 -6.93 13.52
N ILE A 60 11.97 -6.53 13.13
CA ILE A 60 11.73 -5.22 12.49
C ILE A 60 10.93 -4.37 13.45
N ILE A 61 11.52 -3.24 13.84
CA ILE A 61 10.94 -2.29 14.76
C ILE A 61 10.46 -1.08 13.95
N LYS A 62 9.17 -0.80 14.04
CA LYS A 62 8.52 0.32 13.35
C LYS A 62 7.38 0.87 14.18
N PRO A 63 7.00 2.15 14.02
CA PRO A 63 5.80 2.70 14.63
C PRO A 63 4.53 1.94 14.18
N SER A 64 3.51 1.90 15.03
CA SER A 64 2.25 1.21 14.73
C SER A 64 1.51 1.80 13.52
N ASP A 65 1.71 3.08 13.26
CA ASP A 65 1.13 3.83 12.13
C ASP A 65 2.06 3.86 10.89
N TYR A 66 3.08 3.01 10.86
CA TYR A 66 4.01 2.89 9.73
C TYR A 66 3.41 1.99 8.65
N SER A 67 3.11 2.57 7.49
CA SER A 67 2.60 1.83 6.34
C SER A 67 3.73 1.46 5.38
N ILE A 68 3.66 0.26 4.82
CA ILE A 68 4.62 -0.23 3.83
C ILE A 68 3.84 -0.62 2.57
N GLY A 69 4.19 0.02 1.44
CA GLY A 69 3.75 -0.39 0.12
C GLY A 69 4.80 -1.29 -0.53
N PHE A 70 4.39 -2.37 -1.13
CA PHE A 70 5.27 -3.32 -1.80
C PHE A 70 4.88 -3.47 -3.27
N LEU A 71 5.82 -3.13 -4.17
CA LEU A 71 5.64 -3.37 -5.60
C LEU A 71 6.40 -4.64 -6.00
N LYS A 72 5.67 -5.67 -6.39
CA LYS A 72 6.24 -6.93 -6.89
C LYS A 72 6.85 -6.74 -8.29
N GLN A 73 7.80 -7.61 -8.66
CA GLN A 73 8.36 -7.64 -10.03
C GLN A 73 7.29 -7.93 -11.08
N GLN A 74 6.33 -8.78 -10.76
CA GLN A 74 5.13 -9.03 -11.55
C GLN A 74 3.92 -8.73 -10.67
N PRO A 75 3.30 -7.56 -10.82
CA PRO A 75 2.08 -7.24 -10.09
C PRO A 75 0.94 -8.15 -10.51
N ASP A 76 0.22 -8.69 -9.53
CA ASP A 76 -1.01 -9.44 -9.78
C ASP A 76 -2.13 -8.43 -10.03
N LEU A 77 -2.43 -8.15 -11.29
CA LEU A 77 -3.55 -7.31 -11.70
C LEU A 77 -4.71 -8.20 -12.12
N ASP A 78 -5.88 -7.90 -11.61
CA ASP A 78 -7.12 -8.56 -11.99
C ASP A 78 -7.61 -7.95 -13.32
N GLU A 79 -7.52 -8.73 -14.40
CA GLU A 79 -7.87 -8.29 -15.76
C GLU A 79 -9.35 -7.94 -15.93
N GLU A 80 -10.21 -8.40 -15.01
CA GLU A 80 -11.64 -8.10 -15.03
C GLU A 80 -11.98 -6.75 -14.36
N LYS A 81 -11.03 -6.14 -13.67
CA LYS A 81 -11.22 -4.84 -12.99
C LYS A 81 -10.86 -3.67 -13.89
N THR A 82 -11.56 -2.58 -13.68
CA THR A 82 -11.16 -1.31 -14.30
C THR A 82 -9.84 -0.81 -13.71
N ILE A 83 -9.13 0.05 -14.42
CA ILE A 83 -7.89 0.69 -13.94
C ILE A 83 -8.13 1.38 -12.60
N MET A 84 -9.23 2.12 -12.46
CA MET A 84 -9.60 2.81 -11.22
C MET A 84 -9.84 1.82 -10.08
N ASP A 85 -10.57 0.73 -10.34
CA ASP A 85 -10.79 -0.31 -9.33
C ASP A 85 -9.49 -0.98 -8.87
N ALA A 86 -8.56 -1.22 -9.80
CA ALA A 86 -7.26 -1.79 -9.49
C ALA A 86 -6.40 -0.85 -8.63
N VAL A 87 -6.39 0.44 -8.96
CA VAL A 87 -5.63 1.46 -8.20
C VAL A 87 -6.19 1.65 -6.79
N PHE A 88 -7.52 1.70 -6.66
CA PHE A 88 -8.18 1.89 -5.35
C PHE A 88 -8.44 0.58 -4.59
N ALA A 89 -7.99 -0.57 -5.10
CA ALA A 89 -8.06 -1.85 -4.40
C ALA A 89 -7.12 -1.94 -3.18
N GLY A 90 -6.21 -0.98 -3.02
CA GLY A 90 -5.31 -0.90 -1.86
C GLY A 90 -6.08 -0.78 -0.55
N GLY A 91 -5.55 -1.41 0.50
CA GLY A 91 -6.19 -1.49 1.81
C GLY A 91 -6.18 -0.19 2.63
N GLN A 92 -5.78 0.93 2.04
CA GLN A 92 -5.78 2.21 2.76
C GLN A 92 -7.20 2.77 2.90
N PRO A 93 -7.60 3.25 4.09
CA PRO A 93 -8.94 3.78 4.32
C PRO A 93 -9.35 4.87 3.34
N VAL A 94 -8.45 5.78 2.99
CA VAL A 94 -8.69 6.87 2.04
C VAL A 94 -9.13 6.36 0.66
N PHE A 95 -8.56 5.26 0.17
CA PHE A 95 -8.93 4.68 -1.12
C PHE A 95 -10.33 4.04 -1.08
N GLN A 96 -10.71 3.45 0.04
CA GLN A 96 -12.06 2.92 0.21
C GLN A 96 -13.09 4.05 0.22
N THR A 97 -12.80 5.16 0.86
CA THR A 97 -13.66 6.35 0.88
C THR A 97 -13.83 6.94 -0.52
N ILE A 98 -12.76 7.10 -1.29
CA ILE A 98 -12.80 7.58 -2.68
C ILE A 98 -13.69 6.65 -3.52
N ARG A 99 -13.49 5.35 -3.42
CA ARG A 99 -14.28 4.36 -4.18
C ARG A 99 -15.78 4.40 -3.84
N GLN A 100 -16.10 4.54 -2.57
CA GLN A 100 -17.50 4.67 -2.12
C GLN A 100 -18.13 5.98 -2.59
N TYR A 101 -17.38 7.06 -2.59
CA TYR A 101 -17.81 8.35 -3.13
C TYR A 101 -18.10 8.27 -4.64
N GLU A 102 -17.18 7.72 -5.42
CA GLU A 102 -17.39 7.59 -6.87
C GLU A 102 -18.61 6.72 -7.20
N LYS A 103 -18.79 5.63 -6.47
CA LYS A 103 -20.00 4.80 -6.63
C LYS A 103 -21.26 5.57 -6.28
N ALA A 104 -21.27 6.31 -5.18
CA ALA A 104 -22.42 7.12 -4.78
C ALA A 104 -22.73 8.23 -5.80
N LEU A 105 -21.70 8.83 -6.40
CA LEU A 105 -21.83 9.82 -7.46
C LEU A 105 -22.46 9.22 -8.73
N LEU A 106 -22.01 8.04 -9.15
CA LEU A 106 -22.59 7.35 -10.32
C LEU A 106 -24.06 6.98 -10.10
N ASP A 107 -24.37 6.39 -8.94
CA ASP A 107 -25.74 6.00 -8.58
C ASP A 107 -26.68 7.23 -8.53
N TYR A 108 -26.23 8.32 -7.91
CA TYR A 108 -26.99 9.57 -7.86
C TYR A 108 -27.17 10.21 -9.25
N SER A 109 -26.13 10.20 -10.07
CA SER A 109 -26.18 10.77 -11.44
C SER A 109 -27.15 10.00 -12.34
N ALA A 110 -27.30 8.69 -12.13
CA ALA A 110 -28.23 7.86 -12.86
C ALA A 110 -29.69 8.05 -12.41
N HIS A 111 -29.92 8.34 -11.12
CA HIS A 111 -31.23 8.47 -10.50
C HIS A 111 -31.32 9.68 -9.56
N PRO A 112 -31.25 10.92 -10.10
CA PRO A 112 -31.21 12.14 -9.29
C PRO A 112 -32.50 12.41 -8.50
N GLU A 113 -33.59 11.74 -8.84
CA GLU A 113 -34.89 11.81 -8.15
C GLU A 113 -34.96 10.94 -6.89
N ASP A 114 -34.01 10.01 -6.67
CA ASP A 114 -34.00 9.15 -5.47
C ASP A 114 -33.31 9.86 -4.30
N SER A 115 -34.11 10.26 -3.30
CA SER A 115 -33.61 10.94 -2.11
C SER A 115 -32.59 10.13 -1.32
N ARG A 116 -32.70 8.79 -1.32
CA ARG A 116 -31.75 7.92 -0.61
C ARG A 116 -30.36 7.94 -1.25
N LEU A 117 -30.31 8.00 -2.57
CA LEU A 117 -29.05 8.12 -3.32
C LEU A 117 -28.43 9.50 -3.12
N SER A 118 -29.25 10.55 -3.08
CA SER A 118 -28.82 11.90 -2.75
C SER A 118 -28.21 11.97 -1.34
N ASP A 119 -28.89 11.42 -0.34
CA ASP A 119 -28.40 11.40 1.04
C ASP A 119 -27.07 10.62 1.17
N ARG A 120 -26.96 9.49 0.47
CA ARG A 120 -25.72 8.72 0.43
C ARG A 120 -24.58 9.49 -0.21
N PHE A 121 -24.84 10.17 -1.31
CA PHE A 121 -23.86 11.01 -2.00
C PHE A 121 -23.34 12.13 -1.08
N ILE A 122 -24.24 12.86 -0.41
CA ILE A 122 -23.87 13.92 0.54
C ILE A 122 -23.03 13.36 1.69
N LYS A 123 -23.40 12.19 2.22
CA LYS A 123 -22.63 11.51 3.28
C LYS A 123 -21.22 11.13 2.81
N MET A 124 -21.08 10.66 1.59
CA MET A 124 -19.76 10.32 1.03
C MET A 124 -18.92 11.56 0.73
N GLN A 125 -19.53 12.67 0.33
CA GLN A 125 -18.83 13.95 0.21
C GLN A 125 -18.25 14.39 1.56
N ALA A 126 -19.03 14.32 2.61
CA ALA A 126 -18.55 14.65 3.96
C ALA A 126 -17.40 13.76 4.43
N ALA A 127 -17.43 12.47 4.07
CA ALA A 127 -16.34 11.54 4.37
C ALA A 127 -15.06 11.90 3.60
N MET A 128 -15.17 12.31 2.32
CA MET A 128 -14.03 12.80 1.52
C MET A 128 -13.39 14.03 2.16
N ASP A 129 -14.19 14.96 2.67
CA ASP A 129 -13.70 16.16 3.35
C ASP A 129 -13.00 15.79 4.67
N GLN A 130 -13.56 14.89 5.44
CA GLN A 130 -13.01 14.46 6.74
C GLN A 130 -11.65 13.78 6.62
N GLU A 131 -11.46 12.99 5.57
CA GLU A 131 -10.22 12.24 5.34
C GLU A 131 -9.23 12.96 4.43
N ASP A 132 -9.54 14.18 4.01
CA ASP A 132 -8.75 14.96 3.03
C ASP A 132 -8.46 14.15 1.75
N ALA A 133 -9.47 13.39 1.33
CA ALA A 133 -9.35 12.40 0.26
C ALA A 133 -9.34 13.03 -1.15
N TRP A 134 -9.75 14.28 -1.30
CA TRP A 134 -9.78 14.98 -2.58
C TRP A 134 -8.39 15.13 -3.21
N GLU A 135 -7.38 15.40 -2.40
CA GLU A 135 -6.02 15.48 -2.88
C GLU A 135 -5.52 14.13 -3.40
N ALA A 136 -5.80 13.06 -2.68
CA ALA A 136 -5.43 11.70 -3.10
C ALA A 136 -6.12 11.30 -4.40
N ASP A 137 -7.41 11.58 -4.55
CA ASP A 137 -8.19 11.34 -5.77
C ASP A 137 -7.61 12.11 -6.96
N SER A 138 -7.34 13.39 -6.78
CA SER A 138 -6.74 14.25 -7.82
C SER A 138 -5.35 13.78 -8.24
N ARG A 139 -4.52 13.37 -7.29
CA ARG A 139 -3.17 12.83 -7.56
C ARG A 139 -3.24 11.55 -8.39
N VAL A 140 -4.12 10.61 -8.04
CA VAL A 140 -4.30 9.37 -8.78
C VAL A 140 -4.74 9.66 -10.22
N LYS A 141 -5.75 10.52 -10.40
CA LYS A 141 -6.23 10.91 -11.73
C LYS A 141 -5.14 11.57 -12.57
N THR A 142 -4.31 12.39 -11.96
CA THR A 142 -3.17 13.04 -12.63
C THR A 142 -2.12 12.03 -13.10
N ILE A 143 -1.83 11.01 -12.29
CA ILE A 143 -0.86 9.96 -12.65
C ILE A 143 -1.39 9.08 -13.78
N LEU A 144 -2.71 8.82 -13.82
CA LEU A 144 -3.34 7.97 -14.83
C LEU A 144 -3.56 8.66 -16.18
N THR A 145 -3.50 9.97 -16.23
CA THR A 145 -3.61 10.76 -17.47
C THR A 145 -2.24 11.11 -18.04
#